data_395f6fb91836667ab29039d889493121
#
_entry.id   395f6fb91836667ab29039d889493121
#
_cell.length_a   1.000
_cell.length_b   1.000
_cell.length_c   1.000
_cell.angle_alpha   90.00
_cell.angle_beta   90.00
_cell.angle_gamma   90.00
#
_symmetry.space_group_name_H-M   'P 1'
#
loop_
_entity.id
_entity.type
_entity.pdbx_description
1 polymer ?
#
loop_
_entity_poly.entity_id
_entity_poly.type
_entity_poly.pdbx_seq_one_letter_code
_entity_poly.pdbx_strand_id
1 'polypeptide(L)'
;MIGKAKSISHSINDIKYISGESRHKEHPELIYHVKDNLLPCGLDAQGVWDMMKAHAPTGNNVIRIEISPAKEHTKDFTMEDWQPLWDDFVREFDNIEMTDDDGKVYSHKTNIAGSIYTAWLHLESDSRIPHLHAAVCRKDCNGRTNNDHKIHIRAHDAAQEVAVKRGWTTAMDIHKANADRVAEELTDILLAMPSWSWDDYVARVLARGYTLVTRPDSKGGIKGYVVGKGRARFKASELGRGRKLMASRIEQTWQKLHAKAETKPVQPVGKTGARTVAPVVPVVAQPVTLSDKPVADYSAWREGTSRYELTQGSNDYRFYIPDDVMQVFNDEFDYRETVNHKELTDMAVALFVGLAAPDAVPTGGGGGGSSNDDDWRDKKDEDEIERARRCARAAAAHHGKRTKSGRGR
;
A
#
# COMPACT_ATOMS: atom_id res chain seq x y z
N MET A 1 -2.46 10.74 -13.06
CA MET A 1 -3.32 9.52 -13.03
C MET A 1 -2.54 8.38 -12.40
N ILE A 2 -3.19 7.50 -11.65
CA ILE A 2 -2.58 6.29 -11.09
C ILE A 2 -3.12 5.09 -11.85
N GLY A 3 -2.26 4.13 -12.20
CA GLY A 3 -2.64 2.86 -12.80
C GLY A 3 -2.11 1.71 -11.96
N LYS A 4 -2.94 0.70 -11.73
CA LYS A 4 -2.59 -0.54 -11.05
C LYS A 4 -3.06 -1.71 -11.90
N ALA A 5 -2.28 -2.78 -11.94
CA ALA A 5 -2.69 -4.04 -12.53
C ALA A 5 -2.13 -5.22 -11.74
N LYS A 6 -2.91 -6.28 -11.67
CA LYS A 6 -2.55 -7.53 -11.01
C LYS A 6 -3.15 -8.70 -11.79
N SER A 7 -2.34 -9.74 -11.98
CA SER A 7 -2.84 -11.01 -12.49
C SER A 7 -3.42 -11.82 -11.33
N ILE A 8 -4.63 -12.30 -11.49
CA ILE A 8 -5.37 -13.04 -10.48
C ILE A 8 -5.82 -14.40 -11.03
N SER A 9 -5.72 -15.43 -10.18
CA SER A 9 -6.30 -16.72 -10.46
C SER A 9 -7.77 -16.68 -10.07
N HIS A 10 -8.62 -16.32 -11.01
CA HIS A 10 -10.08 -16.36 -10.96
C HIS A 10 -10.71 -15.55 -9.84
N SER A 11 -11.82 -15.05 -10.10
CA SER A 11 -13.01 -15.34 -9.31
C SER A 11 -14.16 -14.53 -9.89
N ILE A 12 -15.30 -15.15 -10.02
CA ILE A 12 -16.55 -14.46 -10.27
C ILE A 12 -16.75 -13.29 -9.28
N ASN A 13 -16.19 -13.41 -8.07
CA ASN A 13 -16.31 -12.38 -7.04
C ASN A 13 -15.62 -11.08 -7.45
N ASP A 14 -14.47 -11.15 -8.15
CA ASP A 14 -13.83 -9.94 -8.66
C ASP A 14 -14.67 -9.26 -9.74
N ILE A 15 -15.30 -10.06 -10.63
CA ILE A 15 -16.21 -9.50 -11.65
C ILE A 15 -17.45 -8.92 -10.99
N LYS A 16 -18.06 -9.63 -10.02
CA LYS A 16 -19.18 -9.10 -9.22
C LYS A 16 -18.84 -7.81 -8.47
N TYR A 17 -17.59 -7.72 -7.95
CA TYR A 17 -17.13 -6.50 -7.32
C TYR A 17 -17.05 -5.34 -8.33
N ILE A 18 -16.46 -5.62 -9.51
CA ILE A 18 -16.26 -4.63 -10.58
C ILE A 18 -17.61 -4.17 -11.15
N SER A 19 -18.57 -5.08 -11.36
CA SER A 19 -19.91 -4.77 -11.92
C SER A 19 -20.92 -4.23 -10.89
N GLY A 20 -20.55 -4.19 -9.61
CA GLY A 20 -21.49 -3.77 -8.55
C GLY A 20 -22.44 -4.87 -8.06
N GLU A 21 -22.38 -6.09 -8.60
CA GLU A 21 -23.22 -7.22 -8.20
C GLU A 21 -22.78 -7.90 -6.89
N SER A 22 -21.69 -7.43 -6.29
CA SER A 22 -21.21 -7.97 -5.02
C SER A 22 -22.14 -7.56 -3.87
N ARG A 23 -22.46 -8.49 -2.98
CA ARG A 23 -23.26 -8.25 -1.76
C ARG A 23 -22.63 -7.25 -0.79
N HIS A 24 -21.34 -6.98 -0.94
CA HIS A 24 -20.57 -6.06 -0.10
C HIS A 24 -20.53 -4.62 -0.66
N LYS A 25 -21.26 -4.34 -1.74
CA LYS A 25 -21.35 -3.00 -2.30
C LYS A 25 -22.51 -2.26 -1.65
N GLU A 26 -22.18 -1.20 -0.89
CA GLU A 26 -23.18 -0.36 -0.21
C GLU A 26 -23.95 0.53 -1.19
N HIS A 27 -23.27 0.97 -2.27
CA HIS A 27 -23.79 1.90 -3.26
C HIS A 27 -23.62 1.39 -4.71
N PRO A 28 -24.24 0.25 -5.09
CA PRO A 28 -24.12 -0.28 -6.45
C PRO A 28 -24.67 0.68 -7.51
N GLU A 29 -25.56 1.59 -7.16
CA GLU A 29 -26.11 2.64 -8.04
C GLU A 29 -25.05 3.69 -8.46
N LEU A 30 -23.90 3.72 -7.81
CA LEU A 30 -22.74 4.58 -8.15
C LEU A 30 -21.70 3.85 -8.99
N ILE A 31 -22.04 2.68 -9.54
CA ILE A 31 -21.18 1.88 -10.40
C ILE A 31 -21.82 1.83 -11.79
N TYR A 32 -21.06 2.25 -12.79
CA TYR A 32 -21.55 2.42 -14.15
C TYR A 32 -20.72 1.61 -15.13
N HIS A 33 -21.41 0.89 -16.02
CA HIS A 33 -20.77 0.20 -17.13
C HIS A 33 -20.15 1.22 -18.09
N VAL A 34 -18.90 0.97 -18.51
CA VAL A 34 -18.16 1.85 -19.42
C VAL A 34 -17.92 1.18 -20.76
N LYS A 35 -17.38 -0.06 -20.73
CA LYS A 35 -17.06 -0.74 -21.97
C LYS A 35 -16.89 -2.25 -21.78
N ASP A 36 -17.46 -2.99 -22.72
CA ASP A 36 -17.14 -4.40 -22.94
C ASP A 36 -16.34 -4.59 -24.22
N ASN A 37 -15.51 -5.62 -24.28
CA ASN A 37 -14.77 -6.02 -25.45
C ASN A 37 -14.88 -7.53 -25.68
N LEU A 38 -15.26 -7.94 -26.88
CA LEU A 38 -15.46 -9.34 -27.25
C LEU A 38 -16.46 -10.09 -26.34
N LEU A 39 -17.38 -9.37 -25.74
CA LEU A 39 -18.48 -9.89 -24.93
C LEU A 39 -19.82 -9.58 -25.60
N PRO A 40 -20.80 -10.50 -25.58
CA PRO A 40 -22.19 -10.17 -25.93
C PRO A 40 -22.75 -9.11 -24.99
N CYS A 41 -23.64 -8.24 -25.50
CA CYS A 41 -24.28 -7.24 -24.69
C CYS A 41 -25.19 -7.88 -23.61
N GLY A 42 -25.22 -7.27 -22.41
CA GLY A 42 -26.17 -7.63 -21.35
C GLY A 42 -25.82 -8.89 -20.55
N LEU A 43 -24.58 -9.32 -20.58
CA LEU A 43 -24.12 -10.37 -19.68
C LEU A 43 -24.03 -9.83 -18.25
N ASP A 44 -24.47 -10.63 -17.29
CA ASP A 44 -24.16 -10.45 -15.87
C ASP A 44 -22.74 -10.92 -15.54
N ALA A 45 -22.30 -10.71 -14.31
CA ALA A 45 -20.96 -11.12 -13.86
C ALA A 45 -20.69 -12.61 -14.06
N GLN A 46 -21.72 -13.47 -13.97
CA GLN A 46 -21.58 -14.90 -14.21
C GLN A 46 -21.30 -15.19 -15.68
N GLY A 47 -22.06 -14.58 -16.58
CA GLY A 47 -21.87 -14.75 -18.03
C GLY A 47 -20.50 -14.26 -18.50
N VAL A 48 -20.05 -13.09 -18.01
CA VAL A 48 -18.70 -12.57 -18.27
C VAL A 48 -17.63 -13.56 -17.79
N TRP A 49 -17.80 -14.08 -16.57
CA TRP A 49 -16.88 -15.05 -15.99
C TRP A 49 -16.81 -16.35 -16.81
N ASP A 50 -17.94 -16.88 -17.22
CA ASP A 50 -18.02 -18.12 -17.98
C ASP A 50 -17.33 -17.97 -19.34
N MET A 51 -17.48 -16.83 -20.00
CA MET A 51 -16.77 -16.51 -21.24
C MET A 51 -15.25 -16.45 -21.02
N MET A 52 -14.80 -15.73 -20.00
CA MET A 52 -13.36 -15.63 -19.68
C MET A 52 -12.76 -16.99 -19.31
N LYS A 53 -13.47 -17.78 -18.51
CA LYS A 53 -13.06 -19.13 -18.10
C LYS A 53 -12.99 -20.10 -19.26
N ALA A 54 -13.95 -20.04 -20.17
CA ALA A 54 -13.93 -20.87 -21.37
C ALA A 54 -12.73 -20.55 -22.26
N HIS A 55 -12.36 -19.27 -22.36
CA HIS A 55 -11.23 -18.82 -23.18
C HIS A 55 -9.86 -19.07 -22.52
N ALA A 56 -9.77 -18.96 -21.20
CA ALA A 56 -8.55 -19.16 -20.41
C ALA A 56 -8.84 -20.07 -19.19
N PRO A 57 -8.94 -21.40 -19.36
CA PRO A 57 -9.49 -22.30 -18.36
C PRO A 57 -8.56 -22.58 -17.17
N THR A 58 -7.27 -22.25 -17.25
CA THR A 58 -6.27 -22.65 -16.25
C THR A 58 -5.38 -21.51 -15.82
N GLY A 59 -4.94 -21.54 -14.56
CA GLY A 59 -3.97 -20.61 -13.98
C GLY A 59 -4.54 -19.23 -13.66
N ASN A 60 -3.67 -18.25 -13.62
CA ASN A 60 -4.03 -16.84 -13.49
C ASN A 60 -4.63 -16.38 -14.81
N ASN A 61 -5.95 -16.38 -14.91
CA ASN A 61 -6.67 -16.21 -16.16
C ASN A 61 -7.27 -14.81 -16.34
N VAL A 62 -7.20 -13.95 -15.32
CA VAL A 62 -7.71 -12.58 -15.35
C VAL A 62 -6.62 -11.61 -14.93
N ILE A 63 -6.53 -10.49 -15.62
CA ILE A 63 -5.79 -9.30 -15.22
C ILE A 63 -6.82 -8.30 -14.69
N ARG A 64 -6.75 -7.98 -13.41
CA ARG A 64 -7.50 -6.87 -12.82
C ARG A 64 -6.72 -5.60 -13.04
N ILE A 65 -7.39 -4.58 -13.56
CA ILE A 65 -6.83 -3.25 -13.79
C ILE A 65 -7.66 -2.23 -13.04
N GLU A 66 -6.99 -1.25 -12.44
CA GLU A 66 -7.59 -0.07 -11.83
C GLU A 66 -6.87 1.16 -12.35
N ILE A 67 -7.61 2.15 -12.83
CA ILE A 67 -7.07 3.47 -13.16
C ILE A 67 -7.84 4.56 -12.44
N SER A 68 -7.08 5.48 -11.84
CA SER A 68 -7.63 6.56 -11.02
C SER A 68 -7.00 7.87 -11.44
N PRO A 69 -7.70 8.69 -12.24
CA PRO A 69 -7.29 10.07 -12.54
C PRO A 69 -7.47 10.94 -11.29
N ALA A 70 -6.73 12.05 -11.22
CA ALA A 70 -6.94 13.01 -10.15
C ALA A 70 -8.26 13.78 -10.36
N LYS A 71 -8.92 14.17 -9.27
CA LYS A 71 -10.23 14.85 -9.32
C LYS A 71 -10.23 16.12 -10.17
N GLU A 72 -9.13 16.88 -10.12
CA GLU A 72 -8.99 18.11 -10.91
C GLU A 72 -9.08 17.89 -12.42
N HIS A 73 -8.72 16.69 -12.90
CA HIS A 73 -8.71 16.35 -14.31
C HIS A 73 -10.05 15.76 -14.80
N THR A 74 -10.91 15.36 -13.89
CA THR A 74 -12.20 14.72 -14.21
C THR A 74 -13.42 15.43 -13.64
N LYS A 75 -13.23 16.64 -13.09
CA LYS A 75 -14.33 17.42 -12.49
C LYS A 75 -15.46 17.75 -13.48
N ASP A 76 -15.12 17.89 -14.75
CA ASP A 76 -16.04 18.24 -15.83
C ASP A 76 -16.37 17.02 -16.73
N PHE A 77 -15.97 15.79 -16.34
CA PHE A 77 -16.25 14.58 -17.09
C PHE A 77 -17.74 14.23 -17.05
N THR A 78 -18.24 13.91 -18.22
CA THR A 78 -19.51 13.22 -18.41
C THR A 78 -19.29 11.72 -18.47
N MET A 79 -20.37 10.92 -18.52
CA MET A 79 -20.25 9.46 -18.67
C MET A 79 -19.54 9.05 -19.97
N GLU A 80 -19.68 9.86 -21.03
CA GLU A 80 -19.09 9.60 -22.35
C GLU A 80 -17.55 9.76 -22.36
N ASP A 81 -16.98 10.51 -21.42
CA ASP A 81 -15.54 10.80 -21.37
C ASP A 81 -14.70 9.63 -20.82
N TRP A 82 -15.37 8.71 -20.10
CA TRP A 82 -14.67 7.58 -19.44
C TRP A 82 -14.25 6.49 -20.42
N GLN A 83 -15.03 6.23 -21.47
CA GLN A 83 -14.63 5.25 -22.48
C GLN A 83 -13.39 5.69 -23.25
N PRO A 84 -13.27 6.93 -23.78
CA PRO A 84 -12.03 7.41 -24.39
C PRO A 84 -10.82 7.37 -23.45
N LEU A 85 -11.02 7.62 -22.14
CA LEU A 85 -9.94 7.51 -21.16
C LEU A 85 -9.47 6.07 -21.01
N TRP A 86 -10.41 5.11 -20.94
CA TRP A 86 -10.09 3.70 -20.91
C TRP A 86 -9.36 3.24 -22.18
N ASP A 87 -9.80 3.67 -23.35
CA ASP A 87 -9.20 3.32 -24.63
C ASP A 87 -7.77 3.89 -24.78
N ASP A 88 -7.53 5.10 -24.28
CA ASP A 88 -6.19 5.68 -24.21
C ASP A 88 -5.29 4.82 -23.29
N PHE A 89 -5.79 4.42 -22.13
CA PHE A 89 -5.02 3.57 -21.22
C PHE A 89 -4.69 2.20 -21.81
N VAL A 90 -5.66 1.54 -22.43
CA VAL A 90 -5.47 0.25 -23.11
C VAL A 90 -4.38 0.36 -24.17
N ARG A 91 -4.45 1.41 -24.99
CA ARG A 91 -3.45 1.66 -26.05
C ARG A 91 -2.04 1.83 -25.48
N GLU A 92 -1.88 2.65 -24.45
CA GLU A 92 -0.57 2.88 -23.82
C GLU A 92 -0.07 1.62 -23.11
N PHE A 93 -0.94 0.91 -22.41
CA PHE A 93 -0.62 -0.34 -21.72
C PHE A 93 -0.07 -1.40 -22.70
N ASP A 94 -0.71 -1.56 -23.86
CA ASP A 94 -0.30 -2.52 -24.88
C ASP A 94 1.00 -2.11 -25.59
N ASN A 95 1.28 -0.82 -25.70
CA ASN A 95 2.47 -0.30 -26.37
C ASN A 95 3.75 -0.38 -25.54
N ILE A 96 3.64 -0.52 -24.21
CA ILE A 96 4.81 -0.60 -23.35
C ILE A 96 5.56 -1.91 -23.57
N GLU A 97 6.86 -1.80 -23.79
CA GLU A 97 7.82 -2.88 -23.77
C GLU A 97 8.81 -2.62 -22.64
N MET A 98 9.01 -3.60 -21.77
CA MET A 98 9.80 -3.42 -20.56
C MET A 98 11.20 -4.01 -20.75
N THR A 99 12.21 -3.20 -20.50
CA THR A 99 13.62 -3.58 -20.63
C THR A 99 14.33 -3.49 -19.28
N ASP A 100 15.38 -4.28 -19.10
CA ASP A 100 16.31 -4.14 -17.98
C ASP A 100 17.32 -3.00 -18.25
N ASP A 101 18.24 -2.80 -17.29
CA ASP A 101 19.26 -1.73 -17.35
C ASP A 101 20.24 -1.94 -18.54
N ASP A 102 20.35 -3.16 -19.06
CA ASP A 102 21.17 -3.53 -20.21
C ASP A 102 20.40 -3.42 -21.54
N GLY A 103 19.15 -2.97 -21.51
CA GLY A 103 18.29 -2.80 -22.67
C GLY A 103 17.67 -4.10 -23.21
N LYS A 104 17.80 -5.22 -22.47
CA LYS A 104 17.18 -6.49 -22.85
C LYS A 104 15.70 -6.49 -22.47
N VAL A 105 14.85 -6.83 -23.42
CA VAL A 105 13.41 -6.97 -23.20
C VAL A 105 13.13 -8.15 -22.30
N TYR A 106 12.49 -7.92 -21.16
CA TYR A 106 12.02 -8.95 -20.25
C TYR A 106 10.49 -9.07 -20.20
N SER A 107 9.75 -8.06 -20.70
CA SER A 107 8.31 -8.14 -20.85
C SER A 107 7.89 -7.45 -22.16
N HIS A 108 7.49 -8.26 -23.13
CA HIS A 108 7.03 -7.78 -24.44
C HIS A 108 5.67 -7.09 -24.34
N LYS A 109 5.31 -6.38 -25.42
CA LYS A 109 3.99 -5.76 -25.59
C LYS A 109 2.87 -6.75 -25.34
N THR A 110 1.80 -6.25 -24.75
CA THR A 110 0.56 -6.99 -24.50
C THR A 110 -0.44 -6.74 -25.63
N ASN A 111 -1.57 -7.41 -25.58
CA ASN A 111 -2.70 -7.22 -26.49
C ASN A 111 -4.01 -7.31 -25.69
N ILE A 112 -4.16 -6.44 -24.66
CA ILE A 112 -5.42 -6.39 -23.92
C ILE A 112 -6.55 -5.80 -24.76
N ALA A 113 -6.25 -4.97 -25.76
CA ALA A 113 -7.23 -4.52 -26.75
C ALA A 113 -7.85 -5.68 -27.56
N GLY A 114 -7.11 -6.77 -27.76
CA GLY A 114 -7.60 -7.99 -28.38
C GLY A 114 -8.07 -9.07 -27.39
N SER A 115 -8.23 -8.74 -26.14
CA SER A 115 -8.67 -9.68 -25.09
C SER A 115 -10.15 -9.44 -24.72
N ILE A 116 -10.81 -10.46 -24.20
CA ILE A 116 -12.13 -10.30 -23.56
C ILE A 116 -11.95 -9.43 -22.32
N TYR A 117 -12.71 -8.34 -22.18
CA TYR A 117 -12.74 -7.55 -20.96
C TYR A 117 -14.09 -6.84 -20.73
N THR A 118 -14.31 -6.47 -19.46
CA THR A 118 -15.36 -5.56 -19.02
C THR A 118 -14.76 -4.48 -18.15
N ALA A 119 -15.17 -3.22 -18.33
CA ALA A 119 -14.66 -2.05 -17.61
C ALA A 119 -15.82 -1.23 -17.03
N TRP A 120 -15.70 -0.82 -15.77
CA TRP A 120 -16.72 -0.16 -14.99
C TRP A 120 -16.17 1.04 -14.24
N LEU A 121 -16.94 2.11 -14.15
CA LEU A 121 -16.65 3.31 -13.38
C LEU A 121 -17.24 3.20 -11.98
N HIS A 122 -16.42 3.42 -10.98
CA HIS A 122 -16.81 3.47 -9.57
C HIS A 122 -16.73 4.91 -9.05
N LEU A 123 -17.85 5.41 -8.53
CA LEU A 123 -17.97 6.72 -7.88
C LEU A 123 -18.17 6.61 -6.36
N GLU A 124 -18.27 5.39 -5.83
CA GLU A 124 -18.66 5.07 -4.45
C GLU A 124 -17.52 5.18 -3.42
N SER A 125 -16.26 5.38 -3.84
CA SER A 125 -15.14 5.32 -2.90
C SER A 125 -15.20 6.38 -1.80
N ASP A 126 -14.80 6.05 -0.58
CA ASP A 126 -14.71 6.98 0.57
C ASP A 126 -13.92 8.27 0.25
N SER A 127 -12.90 8.13 -0.60
CA SER A 127 -12.12 9.27 -1.09
C SER A 127 -12.89 10.13 -2.10
N ARG A 128 -14.05 9.65 -2.60
CA ARG A 128 -14.83 10.24 -3.69
C ARG A 128 -13.98 10.56 -4.92
N ILE A 129 -12.98 9.72 -5.19
CA ILE A 129 -12.16 9.81 -6.40
C ILE A 129 -12.73 8.83 -7.41
N PRO A 130 -13.26 9.29 -8.56
CA PRO A 130 -13.70 8.41 -9.62
C PRO A 130 -12.56 7.51 -10.10
N HIS A 131 -12.85 6.23 -10.30
CA HIS A 131 -11.87 5.29 -10.81
C HIS A 131 -12.50 4.19 -11.65
N LEU A 132 -11.79 3.73 -12.66
CA LEU A 132 -12.21 2.62 -13.49
C LEU A 132 -11.60 1.33 -12.97
N HIS A 133 -12.44 0.30 -12.86
CA HIS A 133 -12.03 -1.08 -12.69
C HIS A 133 -12.28 -1.87 -13.95
N ALA A 134 -11.37 -2.76 -14.30
CA ALA A 134 -11.59 -3.69 -15.39
C ALA A 134 -11.10 -5.09 -15.02
N ALA A 135 -11.84 -6.09 -15.52
CA ALA A 135 -11.42 -7.47 -15.59
C ALA A 135 -11.08 -7.78 -17.05
N VAL A 136 -9.85 -8.18 -17.30
CA VAL A 136 -9.34 -8.50 -18.65
C VAL A 136 -8.92 -9.96 -18.69
N CYS A 137 -9.42 -10.73 -19.64
CA CYS A 137 -8.96 -12.10 -19.87
C CYS A 137 -7.46 -12.07 -20.20
N ARG A 138 -6.67 -12.88 -19.52
CA ARG A 138 -5.21 -12.93 -19.73
C ARG A 138 -4.81 -13.48 -21.10
N LYS A 139 -5.68 -14.25 -21.76
CA LYS A 139 -5.47 -14.65 -23.15
C LYS A 139 -6.18 -13.70 -24.09
N ASP A 140 -5.48 -13.30 -25.16
CA ASP A 140 -6.08 -12.54 -26.25
C ASP A 140 -6.91 -13.44 -27.20
N CYS A 141 -7.60 -12.83 -28.15
CA CYS A 141 -8.43 -13.54 -29.12
C CYS A 141 -7.66 -14.55 -29.97
N ASN A 142 -6.34 -14.45 -30.05
CA ASN A 142 -5.47 -15.40 -30.75
C ASN A 142 -4.92 -16.50 -29.83
N GLY A 143 -5.36 -16.57 -28.57
CA GLY A 143 -4.92 -17.52 -27.57
C GLY A 143 -3.53 -17.23 -26.98
N ARG A 144 -2.91 -16.08 -27.28
CA ARG A 144 -1.64 -15.67 -26.70
C ARG A 144 -1.86 -15.15 -25.28
N THR A 145 -0.95 -15.53 -24.38
CA THR A 145 -1.00 -15.05 -23.00
C THR A 145 -0.34 -13.69 -22.89
N ASN A 146 -1.10 -12.69 -22.40
CA ASN A 146 -0.55 -11.41 -22.02
C ASN A 146 0.42 -11.59 -20.86
N ASN A 147 1.64 -11.06 -21.01
CA ASN A 147 2.69 -11.18 -20.01
C ASN A 147 2.36 -10.34 -18.78
N ASP A 148 2.31 -10.98 -17.61
CA ASP A 148 2.03 -10.35 -16.33
C ASP A 148 3.27 -10.08 -15.48
N HIS A 149 4.48 -10.35 -16.01
CA HIS A 149 5.70 -10.03 -15.28
C HIS A 149 5.82 -8.51 -15.06
N LYS A 150 5.91 -8.10 -13.80
CA LYS A 150 5.91 -6.69 -13.38
C LYS A 150 4.74 -5.87 -13.94
N ILE A 151 3.58 -6.47 -14.10
CA ILE A 151 2.41 -5.85 -14.72
C ILE A 151 1.96 -4.57 -14.00
N HIS A 152 2.22 -4.46 -12.70
CA HIS A 152 1.95 -3.25 -11.92
C HIS A 152 2.80 -2.06 -12.37
N ILE A 153 4.05 -2.29 -12.78
CA ILE A 153 4.91 -1.23 -13.35
C ILE A 153 4.35 -0.82 -14.70
N ARG A 154 3.99 -1.77 -15.57
CA ARG A 154 3.36 -1.48 -16.86
C ARG A 154 2.11 -0.62 -16.71
N ALA A 155 1.23 -0.94 -15.75
CA ALA A 155 0.03 -0.16 -15.50
C ALA A 155 0.34 1.26 -14.99
N HIS A 156 1.34 1.39 -14.14
CA HIS A 156 1.81 2.69 -13.68
C HIS A 156 2.35 3.53 -14.85
N ASP A 157 3.21 2.96 -15.68
CA ASP A 157 3.84 3.67 -16.78
C ASP A 157 2.80 4.05 -17.86
N ALA A 158 1.85 3.15 -18.17
CA ALA A 158 0.72 3.46 -19.06
C ALA A 158 -0.11 4.64 -18.54
N ALA A 159 -0.40 4.67 -17.25
CA ALA A 159 -1.12 5.77 -16.63
C ALA A 159 -0.35 7.10 -16.70
N GLN A 160 0.98 7.06 -16.56
CA GLN A 160 1.83 8.24 -16.72
C GLN A 160 1.81 8.76 -18.16
N GLU A 161 1.94 7.86 -19.15
CA GLU A 161 1.89 8.22 -20.58
C GLU A 161 0.53 8.85 -20.95
N VAL A 162 -0.59 8.29 -20.49
CA VAL A 162 -1.91 8.89 -20.69
C VAL A 162 -1.99 10.28 -20.06
N ALA A 163 -1.48 10.45 -18.83
CA ALA A 163 -1.49 11.76 -18.17
C ALA A 163 -0.68 12.78 -18.96
N VAL A 164 0.52 12.41 -19.42
CA VAL A 164 1.37 13.28 -20.25
C VAL A 164 0.65 13.68 -21.55
N LYS A 165 0.09 12.70 -22.29
CA LYS A 165 -0.58 12.95 -23.58
C LYS A 165 -1.84 13.81 -23.45
N ARG A 166 -2.52 13.72 -22.29
CA ARG A 166 -3.69 14.55 -21.97
C ARG A 166 -3.31 15.90 -21.34
N GLY A 167 -2.02 16.21 -21.15
CA GLY A 167 -1.55 17.45 -20.49
C GLY A 167 -1.90 17.49 -18.99
N TRP A 168 -2.08 16.35 -18.35
CA TRP A 168 -2.40 16.25 -16.94
C TRP A 168 -1.14 16.22 -16.09
N THR A 169 -1.24 16.72 -14.86
CA THR A 169 -0.19 16.52 -13.84
C THR A 169 -0.02 15.02 -13.56
N THR A 170 1.20 14.52 -13.67
CA THR A 170 1.45 13.10 -13.44
C THR A 170 1.51 12.77 -11.95
N ALA A 171 1.30 11.51 -11.59
CA ALA A 171 1.47 11.06 -10.22
C ALA A 171 2.94 11.21 -9.76
N MET A 172 3.89 11.06 -10.68
CA MET A 172 5.33 11.30 -10.41
C MET A 172 5.62 12.75 -10.08
N ASP A 173 5.03 13.72 -10.82
CA ASP A 173 5.21 15.14 -10.54
C ASP A 173 4.65 15.52 -9.18
N ILE A 174 3.46 14.99 -8.83
CA ILE A 174 2.84 15.20 -7.53
C ILE A 174 3.71 14.58 -6.41
N HIS A 175 4.20 13.35 -6.61
CA HIS A 175 5.08 12.71 -5.65
C HIS A 175 6.37 13.52 -5.44
N LYS A 176 6.99 13.97 -6.53
CA LYS A 176 8.20 14.80 -6.50
C LYS A 176 7.97 16.13 -5.79
N ALA A 177 6.91 16.84 -6.13
CA ALA A 177 6.56 18.11 -5.47
C ALA A 177 6.31 17.91 -3.95
N ASN A 178 5.66 16.82 -3.57
CA ASN A 178 5.47 16.48 -2.16
C ASN A 178 6.79 16.11 -1.49
N ALA A 179 7.67 15.36 -2.15
CA ALA A 179 8.99 15.02 -1.62
C ALA A 179 9.87 16.25 -1.44
N ASP A 180 9.84 17.20 -2.39
CA ASP A 180 10.59 18.46 -2.30
C ASP A 180 10.09 19.30 -1.12
N ARG A 181 8.77 19.43 -0.92
CA ARG A 181 8.19 20.13 0.24
C ARG A 181 8.58 19.47 1.56
N VAL A 182 8.52 18.15 1.67
CA VAL A 182 8.95 17.42 2.85
C VAL A 182 10.45 17.65 3.10
N ALA A 183 11.26 17.62 2.06
CA ALA A 183 12.70 17.88 2.16
C ALA A 183 13.02 19.31 2.66
N GLU A 184 12.25 20.32 2.25
CA GLU A 184 12.34 21.67 2.75
C GLU A 184 12.00 21.72 4.25
N GLU A 185 10.85 21.16 4.67
CA GLU A 185 10.45 21.11 6.07
C GLU A 185 11.49 20.39 6.96
N LEU A 186 12.09 19.29 6.46
CA LEU A 186 13.16 18.59 7.19
C LEU A 186 14.47 19.38 7.23
N THR A 187 14.76 20.14 6.19
CA THR A 187 15.93 21.05 6.17
C THR A 187 15.75 22.19 7.17
N ASP A 188 14.56 22.74 7.32
CA ASP A 188 14.25 23.75 8.33
C ASP A 188 14.41 23.19 9.75
N ILE A 189 14.06 21.93 9.97
CA ILE A 189 14.33 21.26 11.26
C ILE A 189 15.82 21.22 11.53
N LEU A 190 16.63 20.82 10.55
CA LEU A 190 18.09 20.78 10.69
C LEU A 190 18.67 22.16 10.97
N LEU A 191 18.18 23.21 10.33
CA LEU A 191 18.59 24.59 10.58
C LEU A 191 18.25 25.09 11.99
N ALA A 192 17.15 24.62 12.55
CA ALA A 192 16.68 25.00 13.88
C ALA A 192 17.40 24.22 15.02
N MET A 193 18.20 23.22 14.70
CA MET A 193 18.93 22.41 15.68
C MET A 193 20.26 23.10 16.06
N PRO A 194 20.48 23.47 17.33
CA PRO A 194 21.74 24.13 17.75
C PRO A 194 22.93 23.21 17.75
N SER A 195 22.72 21.90 17.89
CA SER A 195 23.73 20.85 17.82
C SER A 195 23.17 19.63 17.11
N TRP A 196 24.05 18.86 16.47
CA TRP A 196 23.62 17.62 15.81
C TRP A 196 23.37 16.53 16.85
N SER A 197 22.19 15.94 16.79
CA SER A 197 21.83 14.69 17.45
C SER A 197 20.76 13.99 16.63
N TRP A 198 20.94 12.69 16.38
CA TRP A 198 19.93 11.91 15.67
C TRP A 198 18.61 11.89 16.43
N ASP A 199 18.65 11.70 17.75
CA ASP A 199 17.46 11.59 18.58
C ASP A 199 16.69 12.92 18.63
N ASP A 200 17.40 14.07 18.73
CA ASP A 200 16.76 15.40 18.65
C ASP A 200 16.14 15.63 17.27
N TYR A 201 16.83 15.21 16.19
CA TYR A 201 16.26 15.28 14.85
C TYR A 201 14.96 14.48 14.74
N VAL A 202 14.96 13.22 15.18
CA VAL A 202 13.76 12.36 15.19
C VAL A 202 12.64 13.00 16.01
N ALA A 203 12.93 13.46 17.22
CA ALA A 203 11.94 14.10 18.09
C ALA A 203 11.28 15.33 17.43
N ARG A 204 12.07 16.17 16.74
CA ARG A 204 11.56 17.35 16.01
C ARG A 204 10.76 16.99 14.79
N VAL A 205 11.14 15.93 14.05
CA VAL A 205 10.37 15.39 12.91
C VAL A 205 9.01 14.91 13.37
N LEU A 206 8.97 14.14 14.46
CA LEU A 206 7.73 13.66 15.07
C LEU A 206 6.86 14.81 15.56
N ALA A 207 7.45 15.83 16.22
CA ALA A 207 6.74 17.01 16.70
C ALA A 207 6.09 17.83 15.57
N ARG A 208 6.58 17.71 14.32
CA ARG A 208 5.96 18.30 13.11
C ARG A 208 4.83 17.45 12.51
N GLY A 209 4.43 16.37 13.19
CA GLY A 209 3.35 15.48 12.75
C GLY A 209 3.77 14.49 11.64
N TYR A 210 5.07 14.28 11.47
CA TYR A 210 5.59 13.21 10.63
C TYR A 210 5.73 11.90 11.40
N THR A 211 5.68 10.78 10.69
CA THR A 211 6.20 9.50 11.17
C THR A 211 7.61 9.31 10.64
N LEU A 212 8.49 8.66 11.41
CA LEU A 212 9.84 8.32 10.98
C LEU A 212 10.14 6.89 11.36
N VAL A 213 10.48 6.06 10.36
CA VAL A 213 10.83 4.66 10.54
C VAL A 213 12.26 4.45 10.08
N THR A 214 13.13 3.98 10.97
CA THR A 214 14.53 3.69 10.67
C THR A 214 14.72 2.27 10.18
N ARG A 215 15.71 2.07 9.32
CA ARG A 215 16.21 0.74 8.94
C ARG A 215 17.61 0.57 9.53
N PRO A 216 17.83 -0.40 10.43
CA PRO A 216 19.14 -0.67 10.99
C PRO A 216 20.06 -1.30 9.93
N ASP A 217 21.36 -1.09 10.09
CA ASP A 217 22.39 -1.86 9.42
C ASP A 217 22.77 -3.12 10.24
N SER A 218 23.65 -3.94 9.69
CA SER A 218 24.15 -5.16 10.36
C SER A 218 24.99 -4.90 11.61
N LYS A 219 25.38 -3.64 11.88
CA LYS A 219 26.21 -3.21 13.01
C LYS A 219 25.44 -2.38 14.03
N GLY A 220 24.11 -2.32 13.90
CA GLY A 220 23.25 -1.52 14.78
C GLY A 220 23.18 -0.03 14.45
N GLY A 221 23.84 0.41 13.38
CA GLY A 221 23.73 1.76 12.86
C GLY A 221 22.46 1.97 12.02
N ILE A 222 22.20 3.21 11.57
CA ILE A 222 21.06 3.55 10.75
C ILE A 222 21.47 3.51 9.26
N LYS A 223 21.04 2.47 8.54
CA LYS A 223 21.25 2.33 7.09
C LYS A 223 20.41 3.32 6.29
N GLY A 224 19.21 3.63 6.78
CA GLY A 224 18.28 4.52 6.11
C GLY A 224 17.03 4.76 6.95
N TYR A 225 16.18 5.66 6.48
CA TYR A 225 14.89 5.93 7.11
C TYR A 225 13.83 6.32 6.08
N VAL A 226 12.57 6.19 6.49
CA VAL A 226 11.38 6.59 5.73
C VAL A 226 10.62 7.60 6.57
N VAL A 227 10.24 8.71 5.96
CA VAL A 227 9.39 9.73 6.59
C VAL A 227 8.00 9.63 5.99
N GLY A 228 6.97 9.72 6.84
CA GLY A 228 5.58 9.68 6.41
C GLY A 228 4.76 10.84 6.95
N LYS A 229 3.76 11.29 6.19
CA LYS A 229 2.73 12.24 6.62
C LYS A 229 1.39 11.78 6.04
N GLY A 230 0.45 11.42 6.91
CA GLY A 230 -0.78 10.75 6.46
C GLY A 230 -0.46 9.44 5.74
N ARG A 231 -1.00 9.25 4.54
CA ARG A 231 -0.74 8.06 3.70
C ARG A 231 0.56 8.14 2.89
N ALA A 232 1.14 9.31 2.75
CA ALA A 232 2.36 9.49 1.95
C ALA A 232 3.60 8.98 2.72
N ARG A 233 4.52 8.34 1.99
CA ARG A 233 5.78 7.80 2.50
C ARG A 233 6.90 8.18 1.55
N PHE A 234 8.03 8.66 2.11
CA PHE A 234 9.20 9.09 1.35
C PHE A 234 10.46 8.46 1.93
N LYS A 235 11.23 7.78 1.10
CA LYS A 235 12.55 7.31 1.51
C LYS A 235 13.50 8.50 1.63
N ALA A 236 14.41 8.45 2.58
CA ALA A 236 15.43 9.50 2.75
C ALA A 236 16.24 9.78 1.47
N SER A 237 16.37 8.76 0.59
CA SER A 237 17.04 8.89 -0.72
C SER A 237 16.26 9.69 -1.76
N GLU A 238 14.96 9.87 -1.57
CA GLU A 238 14.06 10.62 -2.45
C GLU A 238 13.95 12.09 -2.00
N LEU A 239 14.36 12.38 -0.77
CA LEU A 239 14.23 13.70 -0.14
C LEU A 239 15.40 14.61 -0.50
N GLY A 240 15.09 15.68 -1.22
CA GLY A 240 16.01 16.74 -1.55
C GLY A 240 17.06 16.39 -2.60
N ARG A 241 17.56 17.41 -3.27
CA ARG A 241 18.58 17.25 -4.33
C ARG A 241 19.89 16.71 -3.75
N GLY A 242 20.52 15.77 -4.45
CA GLY A 242 21.82 15.21 -4.10
C GLY A 242 21.81 14.30 -2.87
N ARG A 243 20.64 13.76 -2.50
CA ARG A 243 20.50 12.80 -1.39
C ARG A 243 21.05 13.32 -0.05
N LYS A 244 20.88 14.61 0.21
CA LYS A 244 21.43 15.31 1.38
C LYS A 244 20.88 14.80 2.71
N LEU A 245 19.62 14.33 2.69
CA LEU A 245 18.90 13.87 3.88
C LEU A 245 19.06 12.36 4.14
N MET A 246 19.90 11.64 3.38
CA MET A 246 20.20 10.23 3.69
C MET A 246 20.86 10.12 5.07
N ALA A 247 20.59 9.02 5.79
CA ALA A 247 21.14 8.77 7.11
C ALA A 247 22.69 8.94 7.17
N SER A 248 23.39 8.51 6.12
CA SER A 248 24.85 8.64 6.00
C SER A 248 25.35 10.05 5.69
N ARG A 249 24.48 11.01 5.39
CA ARG A 249 24.86 12.37 4.93
C ARG A 249 24.20 13.49 5.73
N ILE A 250 23.19 13.19 6.51
CA ILE A 250 22.35 14.19 7.16
C ILE A 250 23.15 15.04 8.17
N GLU A 251 24.07 14.45 8.91
CA GLU A 251 24.97 15.17 9.81
C GLU A 251 25.87 16.16 9.05
N GLN A 252 26.47 15.72 7.95
CA GLN A 252 27.27 16.64 7.09
C GLN A 252 26.40 17.75 6.50
N THR A 253 25.13 17.46 6.23
CA THR A 253 24.18 18.46 5.76
C THR A 253 23.91 19.49 6.85
N TRP A 254 23.69 19.04 8.09
CA TRP A 254 23.55 19.93 9.25
C TRP A 254 24.78 20.84 9.42
N GLN A 255 25.99 20.27 9.40
CA GLN A 255 27.25 21.02 9.49
C GLN A 255 27.37 22.10 8.40
N LYS A 256 27.07 21.76 7.14
CA LYS A 256 27.12 22.69 6.01
C LYS A 256 26.08 23.81 6.12
N LEU A 257 24.92 23.55 6.67
CA LEU A 257 23.87 24.54 6.87
C LEU A 257 24.29 25.59 7.92
N HIS A 258 24.91 25.15 9.00
CA HIS A 258 25.36 26.03 10.09
C HIS A 258 26.65 26.80 9.72
N ALA A 259 27.59 26.17 9.03
CA ALA A 259 28.77 26.88 8.52
C ALA A 259 28.43 28.02 7.54
N LYS A 260 27.35 27.87 6.75
CA LYS A 260 26.85 28.94 5.88
C LYS A 260 26.12 30.05 6.64
N ALA A 261 25.55 29.77 7.81
CA ALA A 261 24.88 30.78 8.64
C ALA A 261 25.90 31.71 9.32
N GLU A 262 27.08 31.21 9.69
CA GLU A 262 28.16 32.00 10.31
C GLU A 262 28.84 32.97 9.33
N THR A 263 28.74 32.73 8.02
CA THR A 263 29.41 33.55 6.99
C THR A 263 28.58 34.72 6.46
N LYS A 264 27.32 34.93 6.89
CA LYS A 264 26.55 36.12 6.54
C LYS A 264 26.81 37.21 7.56
N PRO A 265 27.42 38.38 7.17
CA PRO A 265 27.60 39.50 8.09
C PRO A 265 26.19 40.05 8.48
N VAL A 266 25.96 40.08 9.78
CA VAL A 266 24.77 40.72 10.37
C VAL A 266 24.88 42.22 10.12
N GLN A 267 24.04 42.76 9.23
CA GLN A 267 23.83 44.20 9.22
C GLN A 267 23.05 44.61 10.47
N PRO A 268 23.49 45.64 11.20
CA PRO A 268 22.82 46.05 12.40
C PRO A 268 21.49 46.73 12.03
N VAL A 269 20.38 46.08 12.31
CA VAL A 269 19.05 46.65 12.27
C VAL A 269 18.85 47.48 13.53
N GLY A 270 18.52 48.75 13.32
CA GLY A 270 18.34 49.76 14.34
C GLY A 270 17.27 49.39 15.38
N LYS A 271 17.53 49.89 16.60
CA LYS A 271 16.68 49.82 17.77
C LYS A 271 15.27 50.37 17.50
N THR A 272 14.24 49.56 17.72
CA THR A 272 12.92 50.08 18.06
C THR A 272 12.15 49.06 18.94
N GLY A 273 11.77 49.48 20.15
CA GLY A 273 10.57 49.11 20.86
C GLY A 273 10.63 47.80 21.67
N ALA A 274 11.00 47.95 22.96
CA ALA A 274 10.77 46.92 23.96
C ALA A 274 9.27 46.66 24.15
N ARG A 275 8.84 45.41 23.95
CA ARG A 275 7.56 44.88 24.43
C ARG A 275 7.85 43.75 25.38
N THR A 276 7.62 43.99 26.65
CA THR A 276 7.74 43.06 27.76
C THR A 276 6.78 41.90 27.59
N VAL A 277 7.32 40.67 27.48
CA VAL A 277 6.55 39.43 27.56
C VAL A 277 6.90 38.78 28.89
N ALA A 278 5.86 38.42 29.65
CA ALA A 278 5.95 37.79 30.97
C ALA A 278 6.62 36.41 30.89
N PRO A 279 7.30 35.95 31.95
CA PRO A 279 8.04 34.69 31.93
C PRO A 279 7.09 33.50 31.95
N VAL A 280 7.26 32.60 30.99
CA VAL A 280 6.64 31.27 30.95
C VAL A 280 7.44 30.37 31.88
N VAL A 281 6.76 29.84 32.91
CA VAL A 281 7.31 28.85 33.84
C VAL A 281 7.59 27.55 33.11
N PRO A 282 8.77 26.95 33.24
CA PRO A 282 9.03 25.65 32.61
C PRO A 282 8.29 24.53 33.36
N VAL A 283 7.42 23.82 32.65
CA VAL A 283 6.85 22.55 33.13
C VAL A 283 7.94 21.53 33.06
N VAL A 284 8.39 21.03 34.21
CA VAL A 284 9.30 19.93 34.35
C VAL A 284 8.57 18.67 33.90
N ALA A 285 8.97 18.12 32.74
CA ALA A 285 8.50 16.82 32.29
C ALA A 285 9.15 15.71 33.15
N GLN A 286 8.32 14.90 33.78
CA GLN A 286 8.77 13.69 34.48
C GLN A 286 9.31 12.67 33.46
N PRO A 287 10.34 11.89 33.81
CA PRO A 287 10.88 10.88 32.93
C PRO A 287 9.87 9.75 32.72
N VAL A 288 9.42 9.59 31.47
CA VAL A 288 8.65 8.43 31.03
C VAL A 288 9.62 7.26 30.88
N THR A 289 9.51 6.28 31.74
CA THR A 289 10.20 5.00 31.54
C THR A 289 9.65 4.34 30.28
N LEU A 290 10.48 4.27 29.25
CA LEU A 290 10.22 3.56 28.00
C LEU A 290 10.12 2.06 28.30
N SER A 291 8.93 1.48 28.25
CA SER A 291 8.77 0.05 28.10
C SER A 291 9.18 -0.33 26.67
N ASP A 292 10.03 -1.34 26.55
CA ASP A 292 10.57 -1.84 25.31
C ASP A 292 9.48 -2.47 24.42
N LYS A 293 8.86 -1.69 23.59
CA LYS A 293 8.29 -1.90 22.26
C LYS A 293 7.26 -0.81 21.98
N PRO A 294 7.30 -0.11 20.84
CA PRO A 294 6.26 0.83 20.48
C PRO A 294 4.97 0.04 20.17
N VAL A 295 4.03 0.10 21.08
CA VAL A 295 2.64 -0.29 20.80
C VAL A 295 2.11 0.78 19.84
N ALA A 296 1.79 0.38 18.62
CA ALA A 296 1.10 1.27 17.70
C ALA A 296 -0.23 1.66 18.32
N ASP A 297 -0.38 2.95 18.67
CA ASP A 297 -1.62 3.47 19.23
C ASP A 297 -2.64 3.64 18.09
N TYR A 298 -3.50 2.64 17.90
CA TYR A 298 -4.61 2.67 16.96
C TYR A 298 -5.84 3.44 17.50
N SER A 299 -5.72 4.16 18.59
CA SER A 299 -6.84 4.88 19.23
C SER A 299 -7.47 5.97 18.35
N ALA A 300 -6.81 6.39 17.27
CA ALA A 300 -7.32 7.36 16.30
C ALA A 300 -8.29 6.77 15.23
N TRP A 301 -8.52 5.45 15.21
CA TRP A 301 -9.27 4.74 14.17
C TRP A 301 -10.60 4.18 14.68
N ARG A 302 -11.36 4.93 15.45
CA ARG A 302 -12.55 4.41 16.15
C ARG A 302 -13.78 4.18 15.28
N GLU A 303 -13.95 4.91 14.17
CA GLU A 303 -15.03 4.68 13.21
C GLU A 303 -14.60 3.66 12.15
N GLY A 304 -15.38 2.60 11.95
CA GLY A 304 -15.08 1.53 10.98
C GLY A 304 -13.99 0.55 11.44
N THR A 305 -13.78 0.42 12.77
CA THR A 305 -12.83 -0.56 13.31
C THR A 305 -13.46 -1.39 14.42
N SER A 306 -13.21 -2.69 14.39
CA SER A 306 -13.56 -3.63 15.46
C SER A 306 -12.46 -3.67 16.53
N ARG A 307 -12.88 -3.58 17.80
CA ARG A 307 -11.97 -3.80 18.93
C ARG A 307 -11.73 -5.30 19.11
N TYR A 308 -10.48 -5.71 19.05
CA TYR A 308 -10.06 -7.08 19.26
C TYR A 308 -9.12 -7.19 20.46
N GLU A 309 -9.35 -8.19 21.30
CA GLU A 309 -8.52 -8.46 22.49
C GLU A 309 -7.85 -9.83 22.34
N LEU A 310 -6.52 -9.83 22.38
CA LEU A 310 -5.68 -11.01 22.26
C LEU A 310 -4.89 -11.20 23.57
N THR A 311 -5.10 -12.33 24.26
CA THR A 311 -4.30 -12.73 25.43
C THR A 311 -3.16 -13.64 24.99
N GLN A 312 -1.91 -13.22 25.27
CA GLN A 312 -0.72 -14.02 25.00
C GLN A 312 0.14 -14.15 26.25
N GLY A 313 0.18 -15.33 26.81
CA GLY A 313 0.82 -15.57 28.11
C GLY A 313 0.13 -14.80 29.24
N SER A 314 0.85 -13.93 29.93
CA SER A 314 0.34 -13.05 30.99
C SER A 314 -0.07 -11.66 30.49
N ASN A 315 0.02 -11.39 29.21
CA ASN A 315 -0.21 -10.08 28.63
C ASN A 315 -1.50 -10.04 27.80
N ASP A 316 -2.32 -9.02 28.03
CA ASP A 316 -3.50 -8.73 27.25
C ASP A 316 -3.18 -7.58 26.28
N TYR A 317 -3.37 -7.84 24.98
CA TYR A 317 -3.19 -6.86 23.92
C TYR A 317 -4.55 -6.41 23.41
N ARG A 318 -4.68 -5.12 23.09
CA ARG A 318 -5.87 -4.54 22.47
C ARG A 318 -5.50 -3.98 21.12
N PHE A 319 -6.25 -4.41 20.10
CA PHE A 319 -6.09 -3.94 18.73
C PHE A 319 -7.40 -3.34 18.24
N TYR A 320 -7.29 -2.32 17.39
CA TYR A 320 -8.38 -1.81 16.60
C TYR A 320 -8.09 -2.21 15.16
N ILE A 321 -8.82 -3.18 14.66
CA ILE A 321 -8.62 -3.76 13.33
C ILE A 321 -9.73 -3.24 12.44
N PRO A 322 -9.44 -2.76 11.20
CA PRO A 322 -10.46 -2.35 10.25
C PRO A 322 -11.54 -3.43 10.09
N ASP A 323 -12.81 -3.02 10.02
CA ASP A 323 -13.95 -3.95 9.99
C ASP A 323 -13.91 -4.88 8.79
N ASP A 324 -13.44 -4.39 7.63
CA ASP A 324 -13.22 -5.16 6.43
C ASP A 324 -12.14 -6.24 6.58
N VAL A 325 -11.09 -5.96 7.37
CA VAL A 325 -10.04 -6.94 7.72
C VAL A 325 -10.59 -7.99 8.68
N MET A 326 -11.35 -7.58 9.71
CA MET A 326 -11.99 -8.52 10.64
C MET A 326 -13.00 -9.43 9.93
N GLN A 327 -13.73 -8.88 8.96
CA GLN A 327 -14.66 -9.65 8.14
C GLN A 327 -13.95 -10.76 7.36
N VAL A 328 -12.75 -10.49 6.84
CA VAL A 328 -11.95 -11.53 6.15
C VAL A 328 -11.62 -12.71 7.06
N PHE A 329 -11.28 -12.48 8.34
CA PHE A 329 -11.05 -13.58 9.28
C PHE A 329 -12.33 -14.38 9.54
N ASN A 330 -13.45 -13.71 9.70
CA ASN A 330 -14.74 -14.36 9.91
C ASN A 330 -15.13 -15.19 8.69
N ASP A 331 -15.04 -14.64 7.48
CA ASP A 331 -15.41 -15.33 6.23
C ASP A 331 -14.55 -16.57 5.96
N GLU A 332 -13.24 -16.52 6.23
CA GLU A 332 -12.35 -17.68 6.04
C GLU A 332 -12.61 -18.81 7.03
N PHE A 333 -13.24 -18.54 8.17
CA PHE A 333 -13.46 -19.53 9.22
C PHE A 333 -14.93 -20.01 9.32
N ASP A 334 -15.89 -19.28 8.77
CA ASP A 334 -17.33 -19.60 8.85
C ASP A 334 -17.74 -20.98 8.26
N TYR A 335 -16.91 -21.54 7.37
CA TYR A 335 -17.19 -22.83 6.72
C TYR A 335 -16.66 -24.07 7.49
N ARG A 336 -16.09 -23.90 8.69
CA ARG A 336 -15.41 -24.97 9.40
C ARG A 336 -16.15 -25.35 10.68
N GLU A 337 -17.18 -26.19 10.55
CA GLU A 337 -18.06 -26.64 11.64
C GLU A 337 -17.38 -27.35 12.82
N THR A 338 -16.10 -27.68 12.77
CA THR A 338 -15.41 -28.54 13.76
C THR A 338 -14.28 -27.86 14.51
N VAL A 339 -14.07 -26.56 14.37
CA VAL A 339 -12.89 -25.87 14.91
C VAL A 339 -13.31 -24.72 15.84
N ASN A 340 -12.53 -24.50 16.89
CA ASN A 340 -12.70 -23.34 17.76
C ASN A 340 -12.39 -22.05 16.96
N HIS A 341 -13.44 -21.40 16.50
CA HIS A 341 -13.40 -20.18 15.70
C HIS A 341 -12.54 -19.10 16.34
N LYS A 342 -12.65 -18.95 17.66
CA LYS A 342 -11.87 -17.97 18.41
C LYS A 342 -10.36 -18.27 18.35
N GLU A 343 -9.96 -19.53 18.51
CA GLU A 343 -8.52 -19.91 18.46
C GLU A 343 -7.90 -19.65 17.09
N LEU A 344 -8.64 -19.91 16.00
CA LEU A 344 -8.19 -19.59 14.65
C LEU A 344 -8.09 -18.10 14.41
N THR A 345 -9.08 -17.34 14.87
CA THR A 345 -9.08 -15.88 14.74
C THR A 345 -7.93 -15.28 15.58
N ASP A 346 -7.71 -15.74 16.82
CA ASP A 346 -6.60 -15.30 17.65
C ASP A 346 -5.25 -15.56 16.98
N MET A 347 -5.07 -16.72 16.37
CA MET A 347 -3.85 -17.07 15.63
C MET A 347 -3.68 -16.22 14.37
N ALA A 348 -4.75 -16.01 13.61
CA ALA A 348 -4.71 -15.18 12.40
C ALA A 348 -4.40 -13.73 12.73
N VAL A 349 -5.01 -13.16 13.78
CA VAL A 349 -4.73 -11.81 14.27
C VAL A 349 -3.30 -11.70 14.78
N ALA A 350 -2.80 -12.68 15.53
CA ALA A 350 -1.42 -12.70 16.00
C ALA A 350 -0.41 -12.67 14.83
N LEU A 351 -0.68 -13.45 13.77
CA LEU A 351 0.13 -13.42 12.55
C LEU A 351 0.01 -12.08 11.81
N PHE A 352 -1.20 -11.54 11.73
CA PHE A 352 -1.48 -10.28 11.04
C PHE A 352 -0.76 -9.10 11.68
N VAL A 353 -0.78 -9.01 13.00
CA VAL A 353 -0.12 -7.92 13.76
C VAL A 353 1.37 -8.19 14.03
N GLY A 354 1.87 -9.36 13.67
CA GLY A 354 3.28 -9.72 13.86
C GLY A 354 3.66 -10.01 15.30
N LEU A 355 2.67 -10.33 16.16
CA LEU A 355 2.85 -10.68 17.58
C LEU A 355 3.02 -12.19 17.81
N ALA A 356 3.24 -12.99 16.75
CA ALA A 356 3.54 -14.40 16.95
C ALA A 356 4.77 -14.53 17.86
N ALA A 357 4.57 -15.02 19.09
CA ALA A 357 5.68 -15.30 19.99
C ALA A 357 6.62 -16.30 19.32
N PRO A 358 7.94 -16.20 19.53
CA PRO A 358 8.90 -17.18 19.05
C PRO A 358 8.55 -18.63 19.44
N ASP A 359 7.81 -18.80 20.55
CA ASP A 359 7.35 -20.10 21.03
C ASP A 359 6.09 -20.63 20.33
N ALA A 360 5.40 -19.81 19.52
CA ALA A 360 4.24 -20.23 18.74
C ALA A 360 4.62 -20.80 17.37
N VAL A 361 5.86 -20.64 16.94
CA VAL A 361 6.43 -21.33 15.78
C VAL A 361 6.84 -22.73 16.22
N PRO A 362 6.20 -23.82 15.77
CA PRO A 362 6.67 -25.14 16.11
C PRO A 362 8.04 -25.35 15.49
N THR A 363 9.09 -25.31 16.31
CA THR A 363 10.41 -25.84 16.00
C THR A 363 10.32 -27.36 15.95
N GLY A 364 9.67 -27.87 14.91
CA GLY A 364 9.68 -29.29 14.57
C GLY A 364 10.92 -29.59 13.76
N GLY A 365 11.94 -30.16 14.40
CA GLY A 365 13.14 -30.61 13.74
C GLY A 365 12.88 -31.67 12.68
N GLY A 366 13.61 -31.61 11.59
CA GLY A 366 13.98 -32.73 10.73
C GLY A 366 13.14 -32.94 9.48
N GLY A 367 13.71 -32.65 8.33
CA GLY A 367 13.31 -33.22 7.05
C GLY A 367 13.13 -32.17 5.95
N GLY A 368 14.11 -32.10 5.05
CA GLY A 368 14.20 -31.17 3.93
C GLY A 368 12.93 -31.04 3.11
N GLY A 369 12.43 -29.88 3.09
CA GLY A 369 11.41 -29.38 2.20
C GLY A 369 11.42 -27.87 2.40
N SER A 370 11.78 -27.11 1.37
CA SER A 370 11.72 -25.66 1.34
C SER A 370 10.27 -25.22 1.56
N SER A 371 9.84 -25.16 2.81
CA SER A 371 8.65 -24.44 3.20
C SER A 371 9.07 -23.01 3.47
N ASN A 372 8.59 -22.09 2.63
CA ASN A 372 8.78 -20.66 2.80
C ASN A 372 8.24 -20.23 4.18
N ASP A 373 9.15 -20.11 5.17
CA ASP A 373 8.86 -19.55 6.50
C ASP A 373 8.47 -18.05 6.45
N ASP A 374 8.36 -17.48 5.26
CA ASP A 374 8.03 -16.07 5.04
C ASP A 374 6.54 -15.80 4.77
N ASP A 375 5.68 -16.81 4.87
CA ASP A 375 4.24 -16.67 4.51
C ASP A 375 3.43 -15.74 5.42
N TRP A 376 3.94 -15.35 6.56
CA TRP A 376 3.28 -14.44 7.51
C TRP A 376 3.86 -13.02 7.54
N ARG A 377 5.06 -12.79 6.96
CA ARG A 377 5.70 -11.48 6.91
C ARG A 377 5.04 -10.56 5.88
N ASP A 378 5.15 -9.25 6.10
CA ASP A 378 4.69 -8.25 5.14
C ASP A 378 5.33 -8.46 3.77
N LYS A 379 4.51 -8.75 2.77
CA LYS A 379 4.92 -8.75 1.38
C LYS A 379 4.81 -7.32 0.84
N LYS A 380 5.81 -6.89 0.11
CA LYS A 380 6.05 -5.49 -0.27
C LYS A 380 4.92 -4.83 -1.07
N ASP A 381 4.03 -5.62 -1.67
CA ASP A 381 2.96 -5.20 -2.57
C ASP A 381 1.58 -5.77 -2.15
N GLU A 382 1.45 -6.23 -0.91
CA GLU A 382 0.24 -6.85 -0.37
C GLU A 382 -0.60 -5.80 0.37
N ASP A 383 -1.89 -5.69 0.06
CA ASP A 383 -2.82 -4.87 0.82
C ASP A 383 -3.23 -5.55 2.14
N GLU A 384 -3.87 -4.79 3.04
CA GLU A 384 -4.27 -5.30 4.36
C GLU A 384 -5.25 -6.47 4.27
N ILE A 385 -6.15 -6.46 3.29
CA ILE A 385 -7.13 -7.52 3.07
C ILE A 385 -6.47 -8.81 2.57
N GLU A 386 -5.52 -8.69 1.64
CA GLU A 386 -4.76 -9.85 1.16
C GLU A 386 -3.87 -10.44 2.26
N ARG A 387 -3.25 -9.56 3.06
CA ARG A 387 -2.49 -9.97 4.24
C ARG A 387 -3.37 -10.71 5.24
N ALA A 388 -4.57 -10.20 5.55
CA ALA A 388 -5.52 -10.86 6.43
C ALA A 388 -5.91 -12.25 5.91
N ARG A 389 -6.24 -12.38 4.62
CA ARG A 389 -6.54 -13.67 3.99
C ARG A 389 -5.38 -14.66 4.09
N ARG A 390 -4.17 -14.21 3.86
CA ARG A 390 -2.97 -15.05 3.99
C ARG A 390 -2.75 -15.49 5.42
N CYS A 391 -2.87 -14.59 6.39
CA CYS A 391 -2.77 -14.93 7.81
C CYS A 391 -3.86 -15.92 8.26
N ALA A 392 -5.09 -15.73 7.79
CA ALA A 392 -6.19 -16.67 8.04
C ALA A 392 -5.90 -18.07 7.49
N ARG A 393 -5.41 -18.16 6.24
CA ARG A 393 -5.02 -19.45 5.62
C ARG A 393 -3.85 -20.10 6.34
N ALA A 394 -2.86 -19.32 6.76
CA ALA A 394 -1.72 -19.82 7.54
C ALA A 394 -2.18 -20.35 8.89
N ALA A 395 -3.03 -19.64 9.64
CA ALA A 395 -3.63 -20.09 10.89
C ALA A 395 -4.40 -21.40 10.71
N ALA A 396 -5.23 -21.49 9.66
CA ALA A 396 -5.98 -22.70 9.34
C ALA A 396 -5.07 -23.89 8.98
N ALA A 397 -3.98 -23.68 8.28
CA ALA A 397 -3.00 -24.70 7.92
C ALA A 397 -2.22 -25.21 9.15
N HIS A 398 -1.86 -24.31 10.06
CA HIS A 398 -1.22 -24.68 11.34
C HIS A 398 -2.15 -25.52 12.23
N HIS A 399 -3.41 -25.12 12.32
CA HIS A 399 -4.41 -25.87 13.10
C HIS A 399 -4.65 -27.26 12.52
N GLY A 400 -4.72 -27.40 11.21
CA GLY A 400 -4.86 -28.70 10.54
C GLY A 400 -3.66 -29.65 10.73
N LYS A 401 -2.45 -29.13 10.92
CA LYS A 401 -1.24 -29.92 11.22
C LYS A 401 -1.24 -30.44 12.67
N ARG A 402 -1.72 -29.65 13.63
CA ARG A 402 -1.82 -30.04 15.06
C ARG A 402 -2.76 -31.21 15.29
N THR A 403 -3.88 -31.29 14.58
CA THR A 403 -4.85 -32.41 14.73
C THR A 403 -4.34 -33.73 14.16
N LYS A 404 -3.36 -33.75 13.24
CA LYS A 404 -2.77 -34.97 12.70
C LYS A 404 -1.71 -35.60 13.58
N SER A 405 -1.06 -34.89 14.48
CA SER A 405 -0.05 -35.41 15.39
C SER A 405 -0.64 -36.10 16.66
N GLY A 406 -1.95 -35.98 16.88
CA GLY A 406 -2.64 -36.59 18.00
C GLY A 406 -3.22 -38.01 17.77
N ARG A 407 -3.02 -38.62 16.58
CA ARG A 407 -3.42 -39.99 16.27
C ARG A 407 -2.19 -40.88 16.03
N GLY A 408 -1.51 -41.22 17.11
CA GLY A 408 -0.42 -42.16 17.09
C GLY A 408 -0.03 -42.58 18.49
N ARG A 409 -0.93 -43.29 19.17
CA ARG A 409 -0.71 -44.50 20.02
C ARG A 409 -1.99 -44.85 20.75
#